data_ca4e9c65f20ff76550d1a75d1744c2a2
#
_entry.id   ca4e9c65f20ff76550d1a75d1744c2a2
#
_cell.length_a   1.000
_cell.length_b   1.000
_cell.length_c   1.000
_cell.angle_alpha   90.00
_cell.angle_beta   90.00
_cell.angle_gamma   90.00
#
_symmetry.space_group_name_H-M   'P 1'
#
loop_
_entity.id
_entity.type
_entity.pdbx_description
1 polymer ?
#
loop_
_entity_poly.entity_id
_entity_poly.type
_entity_poly.pdbx_seq_one_letter_code
_entity_poly.pdbx_strand_id
1 'polypeptide(L)'
;MIFKLNDKKVDVIIPKTIPRLKPKYVTYLYENFYEEEEMFRELKKYKREDYCAEPVKTIGIWMSGGADSSLLAYVLAKKIKDEKLNIKLQPLSVRRGRPNNPIYAGNVIDFIEEDLNFKMNDHIVYYPDISNEYYREIQIFREKDNENFRYNKFEVLYSGITCNPPSDDTSISKNKERSRDEQTDRPLKTYNGIRYYMNPFFCINKKELRILYDQLKLTDKLFPITYSCEGMAEDTKTHTQHCEKCWWCEERFWAFGRYI
;
A
#
# COMPACT_ATOMS: atom_id res chain seq x y z
N MET A 1 -15.54 -1.43 4.35
CA MET A 1 -15.52 -1.30 5.83
C MET A 1 -15.32 0.17 6.14
N ILE A 2 -16.12 0.71 7.05
CA ILE A 2 -16.15 2.15 7.34
C ILE A 2 -15.65 2.37 8.75
N PHE A 3 -14.67 3.26 8.90
CA PHE A 3 -14.17 3.72 10.18
C PHE A 3 -14.60 5.17 10.40
N LYS A 4 -15.04 5.48 11.61
CA LYS A 4 -15.34 6.86 12.02
C LYS A 4 -14.20 7.37 12.89
N LEU A 5 -13.67 8.52 12.51
CA LEU A 5 -12.57 9.21 13.17
C LEU A 5 -13.06 10.64 13.44
N ASN A 6 -13.40 10.99 14.65
CA ASN A 6 -13.92 12.31 15.00
C ASN A 6 -14.85 12.90 13.92
N ASP A 7 -14.32 13.82 13.10
CA ASP A 7 -14.95 14.52 11.99
C ASP A 7 -14.73 13.86 10.62
N LYS A 8 -13.92 12.77 10.54
CA LYS A 8 -13.56 12.09 9.30
C LYS A 8 -14.14 10.69 9.20
N LYS A 9 -14.22 10.22 7.98
CA LYS A 9 -14.64 8.86 7.64
C LYS A 9 -13.63 8.23 6.69
N VAL A 10 -13.07 7.09 7.09
CA VAL A 10 -12.26 6.25 6.22
C VAL A 10 -13.11 5.08 5.73
N ASP A 11 -13.23 4.94 4.43
CA ASP A 11 -13.96 3.83 3.83
C ASP A 11 -13.04 2.98 2.97
N VAL A 12 -12.75 1.77 3.43
CA VAL A 12 -12.01 0.79 2.64
C VAL A 12 -13.00 0.06 1.73
N ILE A 13 -13.10 0.55 0.50
CA ILE A 13 -14.00 0.03 -0.52
C ILE A 13 -13.27 -1.04 -1.33
N ILE A 14 -13.92 -2.15 -1.62
CA ILE A 14 -13.51 -3.12 -2.63
C ILE A 14 -14.52 -3.01 -3.78
N PRO A 15 -14.10 -2.52 -4.96
CA PRO A 15 -15.01 -2.45 -6.11
C PRO A 15 -15.34 -3.85 -6.61
N LYS A 16 -16.59 -4.10 -6.95
CA LYS A 16 -17.02 -5.38 -7.57
C LYS A 16 -16.59 -5.46 -9.03
N THR A 17 -16.61 -4.32 -9.69
CA THR A 17 -16.17 -4.16 -11.08
C THR A 17 -15.38 -2.88 -11.21
N ILE A 18 -14.46 -2.87 -12.18
CA ILE A 18 -13.75 -1.66 -12.60
C ILE A 18 -14.04 -1.40 -14.09
N PRO A 19 -14.09 -0.13 -14.51
CA PRO A 19 -14.01 0.17 -15.92
C PRO A 19 -12.61 -0.18 -16.42
N ARG A 20 -12.51 -0.94 -17.50
CA ARG A 20 -11.23 -1.28 -18.12
C ARG A 20 -11.31 -1.09 -19.62
N LEU A 21 -10.25 -0.58 -20.19
CA LEU A 21 -10.13 -0.50 -21.64
C LEU A 21 -10.19 -1.92 -22.23
N LYS A 22 -10.94 -2.11 -23.31
CA LYS A 22 -11.11 -3.42 -23.95
C LYS A 22 -9.76 -4.06 -24.28
N PRO A 23 -9.59 -5.38 -24.13
CA PRO A 23 -8.28 -6.05 -24.25
C PRO A 23 -7.50 -5.72 -25.52
N LYS A 24 -8.19 -5.61 -26.67
CA LYS A 24 -7.56 -5.25 -27.94
C LYS A 24 -6.82 -3.90 -27.91
N TYR A 25 -7.35 -2.92 -27.18
CA TYR A 25 -6.72 -1.62 -27.03
C TYR A 25 -5.60 -1.63 -25.99
N VAL A 26 -5.77 -2.43 -24.92
CA VAL A 26 -4.70 -2.62 -23.92
C VAL A 26 -3.48 -3.25 -24.58
N THR A 27 -3.67 -4.31 -25.38
CA THR A 27 -2.59 -4.93 -26.16
C THR A 27 -1.91 -3.92 -27.08
N TYR A 28 -2.70 -3.18 -27.85
CA TYR A 28 -2.18 -2.15 -28.76
C TYR A 28 -1.32 -1.10 -28.02
N LEU A 29 -1.77 -0.63 -26.85
CA LEU A 29 -1.03 0.36 -26.08
C LEU A 29 0.33 -0.18 -25.62
N TYR A 30 0.37 -1.40 -25.07
CA TYR A 30 1.61 -2.00 -24.59
C TYR A 30 2.58 -2.44 -25.71
N GLU A 31 2.08 -2.68 -26.90
CA GLU A 31 2.91 -3.02 -28.05
C GLU A 31 3.51 -1.80 -28.76
N ASN A 32 2.85 -0.65 -28.69
CA ASN A 32 3.22 0.53 -29.48
C ASN A 32 3.75 1.70 -28.64
N PHE A 33 3.59 1.70 -27.32
CA PHE A 33 4.02 2.79 -26.46
C PHE A 33 4.87 2.23 -25.30
N TYR A 34 6.13 2.59 -25.27
CA TYR A 34 7.06 2.20 -24.22
C TYR A 34 7.13 3.25 -23.10
N GLU A 35 6.96 4.52 -23.46
CA GLU A 35 6.98 5.62 -22.51
C GLU A 35 5.60 5.84 -21.90
N GLU A 36 5.56 5.96 -20.58
CA GLU A 36 4.32 6.10 -19.82
C GLU A 36 3.51 7.34 -20.23
N GLU A 37 4.21 8.46 -20.50
CA GLU A 37 3.57 9.71 -20.92
C GLU A 37 2.90 9.60 -22.30
N GLU A 38 3.52 8.88 -23.22
CA GLU A 38 2.95 8.64 -24.55
C GLU A 38 1.71 7.76 -24.47
N MET A 39 1.81 6.70 -23.70
CA MET A 39 0.67 5.80 -23.43
C MET A 39 -0.50 6.56 -22.79
N PHE A 40 -0.25 7.48 -21.85
CA PHE A 40 -1.30 8.29 -21.23
C PHE A 40 -1.89 9.35 -22.19
N ARG A 41 -1.08 9.87 -23.09
CA ARG A 41 -1.61 10.75 -24.18
C ARG A 41 -2.55 9.97 -25.10
N GLU A 42 -2.17 8.76 -25.47
CA GLU A 42 -2.97 7.89 -26.31
C GLU A 42 -4.28 7.48 -25.61
N LEU A 43 -4.22 7.13 -24.32
CA LEU A 43 -5.39 6.77 -23.52
C LEU A 43 -6.50 7.83 -23.53
N LYS A 44 -6.15 9.12 -23.64
CA LYS A 44 -7.14 10.21 -23.70
C LYS A 44 -7.99 10.21 -24.97
N LYS A 45 -7.60 9.47 -26.00
CA LYS A 45 -8.35 9.37 -27.26
C LYS A 45 -9.52 8.37 -27.18
N TYR A 46 -9.48 7.45 -26.21
CA TYR A 46 -10.52 6.43 -26.05
C TYR A 46 -11.76 7.00 -25.38
N LYS A 47 -12.91 6.57 -25.88
CA LYS A 47 -14.23 7.00 -25.41
C LYS A 47 -14.85 5.96 -24.48
N ARG A 48 -15.98 6.29 -23.88
CA ARG A 48 -16.70 5.42 -22.94
C ARG A 48 -17.02 4.04 -23.54
N GLU A 49 -17.35 3.97 -24.81
CA GLU A 49 -17.65 2.72 -25.54
C GLU A 49 -16.44 1.80 -25.72
N ASP A 50 -15.23 2.31 -25.56
CA ASP A 50 -13.99 1.54 -25.63
C ASP A 50 -13.66 0.81 -24.34
N TYR A 51 -14.40 1.09 -23.27
CA TYR A 51 -14.28 0.45 -21.99
C TYR A 51 -15.32 -0.64 -21.78
N CYS A 52 -14.99 -1.61 -20.93
CA CYS A 52 -15.91 -2.62 -20.44
C CYS A 52 -15.86 -2.68 -18.91
N ALA A 53 -16.93 -3.15 -18.29
CA ALA A 53 -16.92 -3.46 -16.86
C ALA A 53 -16.20 -4.81 -16.66
N GLU A 54 -15.07 -4.78 -15.97
CA GLU A 54 -14.32 -5.98 -15.62
C GLU A 54 -14.57 -6.35 -14.17
N PRO A 55 -14.98 -7.61 -13.86
CA PRO A 55 -15.13 -8.04 -12.48
C PRO A 55 -13.78 -8.11 -11.79
N VAL A 56 -13.72 -7.63 -10.54
CA VAL A 56 -12.53 -7.74 -9.70
C VAL A 56 -12.46 -9.15 -9.12
N LYS A 57 -11.40 -9.88 -9.43
CA LYS A 57 -11.14 -11.24 -8.97
C LYS A 57 -9.93 -11.31 -8.04
N THR A 58 -8.96 -10.43 -8.28
CA THR A 58 -7.73 -10.34 -7.49
C THR A 58 -7.43 -8.89 -7.20
N ILE A 59 -7.09 -8.58 -5.99
CA ILE A 59 -6.57 -7.28 -5.60
C ILE A 59 -5.13 -7.42 -5.14
N GLY A 60 -4.24 -6.58 -5.68
CA GLY A 60 -2.87 -6.45 -5.22
C GLY A 60 -2.77 -5.51 -4.03
N ILE A 61 -1.83 -5.76 -3.14
CA ILE A 61 -1.49 -4.85 -2.04
C ILE A 61 0.01 -4.76 -1.86
N TRP A 62 0.54 -3.55 -1.88
CA TRP A 62 1.92 -3.29 -1.49
C TRP A 62 2.09 -3.39 0.02
N MET A 63 2.94 -4.34 0.45
CA MET A 63 3.23 -4.63 1.85
C MET A 63 4.70 -4.36 2.15
N SER A 64 4.97 -3.35 2.95
CA SER A 64 6.31 -3.04 3.45
C SER A 64 6.63 -3.72 4.80
N GLY A 65 5.66 -4.37 5.42
CA GLY A 65 5.75 -4.83 6.81
C GLY A 65 5.58 -3.71 7.85
N GLY A 66 5.38 -2.46 7.41
CA GLY A 66 5.10 -1.32 8.27
C GLY A 66 3.63 -1.27 8.72
N ALA A 67 3.34 -0.47 9.76
CA ALA A 67 2.01 -0.41 10.37
C ALA A 67 0.88 -0.07 9.38
N ASP A 68 1.14 0.84 8.44
CA ASP A 68 0.12 1.34 7.51
C ASP A 68 -0.36 0.23 6.55
N SER A 69 0.59 -0.39 5.85
CA SER A 69 0.29 -1.45 4.89
C SER A 69 -0.24 -2.72 5.56
N SER A 70 0.22 -3.01 6.78
CA SER A 70 -0.22 -4.16 7.57
C SER A 70 -1.68 -4.03 8.00
N LEU A 71 -2.08 -2.85 8.48
CA LEU A 71 -3.47 -2.60 8.83
C LEU A 71 -4.38 -2.67 7.60
N LEU A 72 -3.93 -2.10 6.48
CA LEU A 72 -4.72 -2.14 5.25
C LEU A 72 -4.91 -3.58 4.77
N ALA A 73 -3.87 -4.41 4.80
CA ALA A 73 -3.96 -5.82 4.43
C ALA A 73 -4.96 -6.58 5.31
N TYR A 74 -4.90 -6.36 6.63
CA TYR A 74 -5.86 -6.95 7.57
C TYR A 74 -7.30 -6.53 7.26
N VAL A 75 -7.53 -5.23 7.04
CA VAL A 75 -8.86 -4.68 6.74
C VAL A 75 -9.42 -5.24 5.44
N LEU A 76 -8.59 -5.36 4.40
CA LEU A 76 -9.00 -5.94 3.12
C LEU A 76 -9.33 -7.43 3.26
N ALA A 77 -8.46 -8.21 3.91
CA ALA A 77 -8.68 -9.63 4.17
C ALA A 77 -9.97 -9.87 4.98
N LYS A 78 -10.13 -9.09 6.06
CA LYS A 78 -11.33 -9.15 6.89
C LYS A 78 -12.59 -8.80 6.11
N LYS A 79 -12.55 -7.77 5.27
CA LYS A 79 -13.70 -7.38 4.44
C LYS A 79 -14.05 -8.45 3.42
N ILE A 80 -13.05 -9.04 2.74
CA ILE A 80 -13.26 -10.14 1.78
C ILE A 80 -13.95 -11.31 2.48
N LYS A 81 -13.45 -11.70 3.64
CA LYS A 81 -14.00 -12.80 4.42
C LYS A 81 -15.43 -12.52 4.91
N ASP A 82 -15.64 -11.39 5.59
CA ASP A 82 -16.92 -11.05 6.22
C ASP A 82 -18.04 -10.89 5.19
N GLU A 83 -17.72 -10.29 4.03
CA GLU A 83 -18.68 -10.10 2.94
C GLU A 83 -18.73 -11.30 1.97
N LYS A 84 -17.96 -12.36 2.25
CA LYS A 84 -17.87 -13.59 1.42
C LYS A 84 -17.61 -13.28 -0.06
N LEU A 85 -16.70 -12.33 -0.31
CA LEU A 85 -16.35 -11.94 -1.67
C LEU A 85 -15.49 -13.04 -2.32
N ASN A 86 -15.80 -13.39 -3.54
CA ASN A 86 -14.92 -14.30 -4.33
C ASN A 86 -13.75 -13.51 -4.94
N ILE A 87 -12.91 -12.95 -4.08
CA ILE A 87 -11.77 -12.10 -4.43
C ILE A 87 -10.53 -12.62 -3.72
N LYS A 88 -9.43 -12.76 -4.45
CA LYS A 88 -8.12 -13.12 -3.92
C LYS A 88 -7.36 -11.85 -3.52
N LEU A 89 -6.56 -11.93 -2.45
CA LEU A 89 -5.65 -10.88 -2.00
C LEU A 89 -4.22 -11.31 -2.33
N GLN A 90 -3.54 -10.51 -3.16
CA GLN A 90 -2.17 -10.76 -3.63
C GLN A 90 -1.20 -9.81 -2.92
N PRO A 91 -0.44 -10.28 -1.91
CA PRO A 91 0.58 -9.47 -1.27
C PRO A 91 1.82 -9.33 -2.16
N LEU A 92 2.33 -8.10 -2.23
CA LEU A 92 3.50 -7.71 -3.01
C LEU A 92 4.48 -6.94 -2.11
N SER A 93 5.77 -7.25 -2.19
CA SER A 93 6.81 -6.48 -1.50
C SER A 93 7.97 -6.19 -2.44
N VAL A 94 8.64 -5.07 -2.22
CA VAL A 94 9.95 -4.79 -2.81
C VAL A 94 10.98 -4.85 -1.69
N ARG A 95 12.03 -5.63 -1.86
CA ARG A 95 13.19 -5.61 -0.97
C ARG A 95 13.90 -4.28 -1.17
N ARG A 96 13.74 -3.39 -0.23
CA ARG A 96 14.55 -2.17 -0.16
C ARG A 96 15.95 -2.54 0.31
N GLY A 97 16.94 -1.67 0.19
CA GLY A 97 18.35 -1.91 0.57
C GLY A 97 18.57 -2.55 1.94
N ARG A 98 17.51 -2.82 2.69
CA ARG A 98 17.47 -3.57 3.94
C ARG A 98 16.75 -4.88 3.76
N PRO A 99 17.33 -5.96 4.26
CA PRO A 99 16.82 -7.32 4.01
C PRO A 99 15.47 -7.62 4.64
N ASN A 100 14.98 -6.79 5.56
CA ASN A 100 13.95 -7.22 6.51
C ASN A 100 12.49 -6.92 6.13
N ASN A 101 12.23 -5.94 5.24
CA ASN A 101 10.85 -5.59 4.87
C ASN A 101 10.01 -6.79 4.40
N PRO A 102 10.49 -7.67 3.52
CA PRO A 102 9.71 -8.84 3.11
C PRO A 102 9.49 -9.83 4.25
N ILE A 103 10.43 -9.95 5.20
CA ILE A 103 10.31 -10.83 6.37
C ILE A 103 9.17 -10.33 7.26
N TYR A 104 9.15 -9.03 7.58
CA TYR A 104 8.06 -8.46 8.37
C TYR A 104 6.71 -8.51 7.65
N ALA A 105 6.70 -8.32 6.33
CA ALA A 105 5.50 -8.52 5.54
C ALA A 105 5.01 -9.97 5.62
N GLY A 106 5.92 -10.94 5.57
CA GLY A 106 5.62 -12.36 5.78
C GLY A 106 4.98 -12.64 7.14
N ASN A 107 5.60 -12.17 8.23
CA ASN A 107 5.05 -12.32 9.59
C ASN A 107 3.63 -11.72 9.71
N VAL A 108 3.39 -10.59 9.05
CA VAL A 108 2.06 -9.96 9.01
C VAL A 108 1.07 -10.80 8.23
N ILE A 109 1.48 -11.39 7.11
CA ILE A 109 0.63 -12.29 6.30
C ILE A 109 0.23 -13.50 7.13
N ASP A 110 1.21 -14.17 7.77
CA ASP A 110 0.96 -15.33 8.62
C ASP A 110 -0.03 -15.00 9.76
N PHE A 111 0.17 -13.86 10.43
CA PHE A 111 -0.75 -13.38 11.45
C PHE A 111 -2.17 -13.17 10.90
N ILE A 112 -2.32 -12.53 9.74
CA ILE A 112 -3.64 -12.25 9.15
C ILE A 112 -4.32 -13.56 8.75
N GLU A 113 -3.59 -14.49 8.17
CA GLU A 113 -4.11 -15.79 7.76
C GLU A 113 -4.60 -16.60 8.97
N GLU A 114 -3.86 -16.57 10.08
CA GLU A 114 -4.22 -17.26 11.32
C GLU A 114 -5.40 -16.57 12.02
N ASP A 115 -5.30 -15.27 12.33
CA ASP A 115 -6.32 -14.53 13.11
C ASP A 115 -7.68 -14.46 12.38
N LEU A 116 -7.64 -14.35 11.06
CA LEU A 116 -8.85 -14.31 10.24
C LEU A 116 -9.27 -15.67 9.69
N ASN A 117 -8.48 -16.73 9.81
CA ASN A 117 -8.67 -17.97 9.05
C ASN A 117 -9.01 -17.65 7.57
N PHE A 118 -8.11 -16.93 6.92
CA PHE A 118 -8.23 -16.41 5.56
C PHE A 118 -6.94 -16.65 4.80
N LYS A 119 -6.98 -17.30 3.66
CA LYS A 119 -5.76 -17.55 2.87
C LYS A 119 -5.56 -16.48 1.79
N MET A 120 -4.38 -15.88 1.79
CA MET A 120 -3.91 -14.99 0.73
C MET A 120 -3.25 -15.82 -0.40
N ASN A 121 -3.03 -15.18 -1.54
CA ASN A 121 -2.12 -15.72 -2.54
C ASN A 121 -0.67 -15.69 -2.03
N ASP A 122 0.20 -16.47 -2.67
CA ASP A 122 1.63 -16.50 -2.33
C ASP A 122 2.24 -15.10 -2.39
N HIS A 123 3.05 -14.78 -1.37
CA HIS A 123 3.71 -13.48 -1.26
C HIS A 123 4.75 -13.30 -2.38
N ILE A 124 4.56 -12.32 -3.25
CA ILE A 124 5.52 -11.98 -4.30
C ILE A 124 6.50 -10.93 -3.76
N VAL A 125 7.79 -11.27 -3.77
CA VAL A 125 8.86 -10.37 -3.37
C VAL A 125 9.72 -10.02 -4.58
N TYR A 126 9.84 -8.74 -4.87
CA TYR A 126 10.72 -8.22 -5.91
C TYR A 126 12.06 -7.81 -5.32
N TYR A 127 13.15 -8.25 -5.95
CA TYR A 127 14.51 -7.96 -5.54
C TYR A 127 15.13 -7.00 -6.57
N PRO A 128 15.28 -5.70 -6.24
CA PRO A 128 16.00 -4.78 -7.09
C PRO A 128 17.49 -5.10 -7.09
N ASP A 129 18.15 -4.83 -8.21
CA ASP A 129 19.61 -4.82 -8.27
C ASP A 129 20.13 -3.62 -7.46
N ILE A 130 20.85 -3.91 -6.37
CA ILE A 130 21.18 -2.97 -5.29
C ILE A 130 22.23 -1.89 -5.71
N SER A 131 22.74 -1.93 -6.92
CA SER A 131 23.86 -1.06 -7.33
C SER A 131 23.54 0.44 -7.45
N ASN A 132 22.28 0.88 -7.22
CA ASN A 132 21.88 2.29 -7.26
C ASN A 132 20.60 2.58 -6.49
N GLU A 133 20.72 3.30 -5.39
CA GLU A 133 19.84 3.40 -4.25
C GLU A 133 18.35 3.83 -4.45
N TYR A 134 18.04 5.07 -4.45
CA TYR A 134 16.67 5.55 -4.22
C TYR A 134 15.81 5.61 -5.50
N TYR A 135 16.42 6.02 -6.61
CA TYR A 135 15.71 6.20 -7.88
C TYR A 135 15.22 4.88 -8.49
N ARG A 136 15.92 3.79 -8.25
CA ARG A 136 15.56 2.47 -8.76
C ARG A 136 14.37 1.85 -8.04
N GLU A 137 14.14 2.15 -6.77
CA GLU A 137 13.00 1.61 -6.06
C GLU A 137 11.68 2.09 -6.64
N ILE A 138 11.53 3.41 -6.84
CA ILE A 138 10.34 4.00 -7.46
C ILE A 138 10.17 3.48 -8.89
N GLN A 139 11.27 3.34 -9.63
CA GLN A 139 11.24 2.81 -10.98
C GLN A 139 10.79 1.34 -10.99
N ILE A 140 11.29 0.52 -10.08
CA ILE A 140 10.88 -0.89 -9.95
C ILE A 140 9.40 -0.99 -9.57
N PHE A 141 8.91 -0.17 -8.66
CA PHE A 141 7.47 -0.13 -8.37
C PHE A 141 6.68 0.17 -9.64
N ARG A 142 7.06 1.16 -10.43
CA ARG A 142 6.38 1.50 -11.68
C ARG A 142 6.46 0.39 -12.72
N GLU A 143 7.65 -0.19 -12.93
CA GLU A 143 7.86 -1.29 -13.87
C GLU A 143 7.06 -2.53 -13.48
N LYS A 144 7.10 -2.91 -12.18
CA LYS A 144 6.36 -4.08 -11.70
C LYS A 144 4.86 -3.87 -11.64
N ASP A 145 4.40 -2.67 -11.35
CA ASP A 145 3.00 -2.32 -11.48
C ASP A 145 2.53 -2.44 -12.93
N ASN A 146 3.29 -1.90 -13.88
CA ASN A 146 3.00 -2.02 -15.30
C ASN A 146 2.92 -3.48 -15.74
N GLU A 147 3.92 -4.27 -15.36
CA GLU A 147 3.99 -5.70 -15.66
C GLU A 147 2.78 -6.45 -15.07
N ASN A 148 2.47 -6.20 -13.81
CA ASN A 148 1.36 -6.87 -13.12
C ASN A 148 0.00 -6.53 -13.74
N PHE A 149 -0.22 -5.26 -14.10
CA PHE A 149 -1.44 -4.83 -14.80
C PHE A 149 -1.49 -5.36 -16.24
N ARG A 150 -0.35 -5.36 -16.94
CA ARG A 150 -0.25 -5.91 -18.30
C ARG A 150 -0.64 -7.38 -18.35
N TYR A 151 -0.17 -8.17 -17.40
CA TYR A 151 -0.42 -9.60 -17.33
C TYR A 151 -1.65 -9.99 -16.49
N ASN A 152 -2.49 -9.03 -16.11
CA ASN A 152 -3.72 -9.25 -15.35
C ASN A 152 -3.51 -10.05 -14.06
N LYS A 153 -2.41 -9.83 -13.35
CA LYS A 153 -2.17 -10.48 -12.06
C LYS A 153 -3.13 -10.00 -10.98
N PHE A 154 -3.62 -8.78 -11.11
CA PHE A 154 -4.69 -8.19 -10.30
C PHE A 154 -5.37 -7.04 -11.07
N GLU A 155 -6.60 -6.72 -10.72
CA GLU A 155 -7.39 -5.66 -11.34
C GLU A 155 -7.26 -4.33 -10.60
N VAL A 156 -7.03 -4.38 -9.28
CA VAL A 156 -6.91 -3.21 -8.41
C VAL A 156 -5.67 -3.34 -7.54
N LEU A 157 -4.93 -2.26 -7.36
CA LEU A 157 -3.76 -2.21 -6.48
C LEU A 157 -4.03 -1.27 -5.31
N TYR A 158 -3.72 -1.73 -4.10
CA TYR A 158 -3.83 -0.97 -2.88
C TYR A 158 -2.47 -0.60 -2.30
N SER A 159 -2.43 0.58 -1.69
CA SER A 159 -1.30 1.05 -0.89
C SER A 159 -1.79 1.63 0.43
N GLY A 160 -1.02 1.42 1.49
CA GLY A 160 -1.33 1.87 2.85
C GLY A 160 -0.69 3.21 3.21
N ILE A 161 -0.38 4.08 2.24
CA ILE A 161 0.27 5.36 2.51
C ILE A 161 -0.68 6.26 3.32
N THR A 162 -0.19 6.78 4.44
CA THR A 162 -0.85 7.80 5.26
C THR A 162 -0.35 9.20 4.90
N CYS A 163 -1.11 10.25 5.18
CA CYS A 163 -0.65 11.63 5.04
C CYS A 163 0.43 11.99 6.07
N ASN A 164 1.08 13.13 5.88
CA ASN A 164 2.02 13.68 6.84
C ASN A 164 1.33 14.04 8.18
N PRO A 165 2.08 14.06 9.29
CA PRO A 165 1.63 14.73 10.50
C PRO A 165 1.22 16.16 10.21
N PRO A 166 0.28 16.75 10.99
CA PRO A 166 -0.12 18.15 10.86
C PRO A 166 1.10 19.09 10.92
N SER A 167 1.13 20.12 10.09
CA SER A 167 2.27 21.05 10.01
C SER A 167 2.46 21.89 11.26
N ASP A 168 1.42 22.04 12.06
CA ASP A 168 1.39 22.75 13.33
C ASP A 168 1.71 21.88 14.55
N ASP A 169 1.77 20.55 14.40
CA ASP A 169 2.17 19.64 15.49
C ASP A 169 3.69 19.76 15.73
N THR A 170 4.06 20.36 16.86
CA THR A 170 5.45 20.58 17.27
C THR A 170 6.05 19.39 18.00
N SER A 171 5.27 18.34 18.26
CA SER A 171 5.71 17.14 18.97
C SER A 171 6.44 16.13 18.08
N ILE A 172 6.57 16.45 16.80
CA ILE A 172 7.35 15.66 15.82
C ILE A 172 8.21 16.61 14.98
N SER A 173 9.43 16.16 14.65
CA SER A 173 10.33 16.98 13.83
C SER A 173 9.79 17.17 12.41
N LYS A 174 10.07 18.34 11.85
CA LYS A 174 9.72 18.65 10.46
C LYS A 174 10.81 18.13 9.54
N ASN A 175 10.82 16.84 9.26
CA ASN A 175 11.76 16.26 8.31
C ASN A 175 11.35 16.61 6.88
N LYS A 176 12.17 17.41 6.20
CA LYS A 176 11.95 17.86 4.82
C LYS A 176 12.19 16.76 3.77
N GLU A 177 12.82 15.66 4.13
CA GLU A 177 13.11 14.55 3.21
C GLU A 177 11.87 13.74 2.86
N ARG A 178 10.79 13.96 3.58
CA ARG A 178 9.56 13.22 3.39
C ARG A 178 8.59 13.97 2.46
N SER A 179 8.52 13.56 1.22
CA SER A 179 7.52 14.02 0.24
C SER A 179 6.25 13.16 0.31
N ARG A 180 5.51 13.25 1.40
CA ARG A 180 4.11 12.80 1.39
C ARG A 180 3.23 14.03 1.25
N ASP A 181 2.12 13.86 0.52
CA ASP A 181 1.21 14.96 0.32
C ASP A 181 0.59 15.41 1.64
N GLU A 182 0.16 16.66 1.64
CA GLU A 182 -0.61 17.22 2.75
C GLU A 182 -1.89 16.42 2.97
N GLN A 183 -2.45 16.54 4.16
CA GLN A 183 -3.70 15.91 4.53
C GLN A 183 -4.82 16.34 3.58
N THR A 184 -5.49 15.37 2.98
CA THR A 184 -6.67 15.61 2.14
C THR A 184 -7.92 15.09 2.84
N ASP A 185 -9.10 15.60 2.45
CA ASP A 185 -10.39 15.15 3.02
C ASP A 185 -10.85 13.81 2.45
N ARG A 186 -10.14 13.27 1.46
CA ARG A 186 -10.59 12.08 0.71
C ARG A 186 -9.46 11.07 0.49
N PRO A 187 -9.80 9.77 0.51
CA PRO A 187 -8.89 8.73 0.05
C PRO A 187 -8.46 8.98 -1.39
N LEU A 188 -7.20 8.72 -1.69
CA LEU A 188 -6.70 8.80 -3.05
C LEU A 188 -7.20 7.60 -3.87
N LYS A 189 -7.75 7.90 -5.03
CA LYS A 189 -8.17 6.93 -6.02
C LYS A 189 -7.71 7.41 -7.39
N THR A 190 -6.84 6.66 -8.01
CA THR A 190 -6.34 6.96 -9.34
C THR A 190 -6.77 5.89 -10.31
N TYR A 191 -7.33 6.32 -11.43
CA TYR A 191 -7.71 5.48 -12.54
C TYR A 191 -7.31 6.13 -13.85
N ASN A 192 -6.60 5.41 -14.68
CA ASN A 192 -6.09 5.92 -15.96
C ASN A 192 -6.51 5.06 -17.18
N GLY A 193 -7.56 4.25 -17.04
CA GLY A 193 -8.06 3.39 -18.11
C GLY A 193 -7.46 2.00 -18.14
N ILE A 194 -6.30 1.80 -17.54
CA ILE A 194 -5.60 0.50 -17.49
C ILE A 194 -5.34 0.09 -16.05
N ARG A 195 -4.98 1.05 -15.17
CA ARG A 195 -4.57 0.82 -13.80
C ARG A 195 -5.57 1.45 -12.84
N TYR A 196 -5.85 0.72 -11.77
CA TYR A 196 -6.73 1.17 -10.73
C TYR A 196 -6.03 1.11 -9.38
N TYR A 197 -5.66 2.30 -8.86
CA TYR A 197 -4.99 2.44 -7.57
C TYR A 197 -5.94 2.93 -6.51
N MET A 198 -5.80 2.41 -5.30
CA MET A 198 -6.55 2.84 -4.14
C MET A 198 -5.64 3.03 -2.92
N ASN A 199 -5.68 4.24 -2.37
CA ASN A 199 -5.00 4.63 -1.14
C ASN A 199 -6.04 5.09 -0.11
N PRO A 200 -6.70 4.18 0.61
CA PRO A 200 -7.78 4.55 1.51
C PRO A 200 -7.32 5.34 2.74
N PHE A 201 -6.03 5.21 3.12
CA PHE A 201 -5.46 5.90 4.29
C PHE A 201 -4.80 7.25 3.96
N PHE A 202 -4.82 7.68 2.71
CA PHE A 202 -4.19 8.92 2.27
C PHE A 202 -4.75 10.19 2.93
N CYS A 203 -5.96 10.13 3.46
CA CYS A 203 -6.63 11.22 4.16
C CYS A 203 -6.40 11.23 5.67
N ILE A 204 -5.62 10.28 6.21
CA ILE A 204 -5.36 10.17 7.64
C ILE A 204 -3.87 10.09 7.94
N ASN A 205 -3.46 10.64 9.09
CA ASN A 205 -2.11 10.51 9.62
C ASN A 205 -1.96 9.26 10.50
N LYS A 206 -0.77 9.00 11.01
CA LYS A 206 -0.51 7.82 11.84
C LYS A 206 -1.17 7.83 13.22
N LYS A 207 -1.45 8.98 13.83
CA LYS A 207 -2.26 9.02 15.06
C LYS A 207 -3.68 8.58 14.78
N GLU A 208 -4.25 9.02 13.68
CA GLU A 208 -5.57 8.58 13.24
C GLU A 208 -5.57 7.09 12.83
N LEU A 209 -4.48 6.61 12.21
CA LEU A 209 -4.30 5.19 11.92
C LEU A 209 -4.30 4.33 13.20
N ARG A 210 -3.66 4.81 14.28
CA ARG A 210 -3.70 4.14 15.59
C ARG A 210 -5.13 3.94 16.09
N ILE A 211 -6.01 4.93 15.91
CA ILE A 211 -7.43 4.79 16.30
C ILE A 211 -8.07 3.62 15.57
N LEU A 212 -7.72 3.37 14.30
CA LEU A 212 -8.21 2.21 13.56
C LEU A 212 -7.66 0.89 14.14
N TYR A 213 -6.39 0.87 14.55
CA TYR A 213 -5.80 -0.27 15.26
C TYR A 213 -6.55 -0.57 16.56
N ASP A 214 -6.87 0.47 17.35
CA ASP A 214 -7.60 0.34 18.61
C ASP A 214 -9.04 -0.16 18.38
N GLN A 215 -9.77 0.39 17.39
CA GLN A 215 -11.11 -0.04 17.02
C GLN A 215 -11.16 -1.52 16.62
N LEU A 216 -10.11 -2.01 15.97
CA LEU A 216 -9.98 -3.40 15.54
C LEU A 216 -9.35 -4.31 16.61
N LYS A 217 -8.92 -3.77 17.76
CA LYS A 217 -8.19 -4.47 18.83
C LYS A 217 -6.89 -5.12 18.34
N LEU A 218 -6.19 -4.42 17.45
CA LEU A 218 -4.95 -4.88 16.81
C LEU A 218 -3.68 -4.22 17.37
N THR A 219 -3.84 -3.22 18.25
CA THR A 219 -2.73 -2.44 18.81
C THR A 219 -1.74 -3.31 19.59
N ASP A 220 -2.20 -4.36 20.25
CA ASP A 220 -1.36 -5.28 21.01
C ASP A 220 -1.11 -6.62 20.30
N LYS A 221 -1.67 -6.82 19.11
CA LYS A 221 -1.53 -8.06 18.35
C LYS A 221 -0.75 -7.87 17.06
N LEU A 222 -1.26 -7.03 16.16
CA LEU A 222 -0.67 -6.80 14.85
C LEU A 222 0.44 -5.74 14.90
N PHE A 223 0.26 -4.63 15.64
CA PHE A 223 1.24 -3.56 15.65
C PHE A 223 2.64 -4.01 16.12
N PRO A 224 2.81 -4.85 17.16
CA PRO A 224 4.14 -5.28 17.63
C PRO A 224 4.94 -6.07 16.60
N ILE A 225 4.29 -6.76 15.69
CA ILE A 225 4.97 -7.56 14.63
C ILE A 225 5.28 -6.74 13.38
N THR A 226 4.87 -5.45 13.32
CA THR A 226 5.17 -4.56 12.22
C THR A 226 6.49 -3.83 12.41
N TYR A 227 7.15 -3.45 11.31
CA TYR A 227 8.44 -2.78 11.35
C TYR A 227 8.49 -1.64 10.34
N SER A 228 8.81 -0.43 10.79
CA SER A 228 8.82 0.77 9.94
C SER A 228 10.19 1.46 9.89
N CYS A 229 11.20 0.93 10.60
CA CYS A 229 12.51 1.56 10.67
C CYS A 229 13.26 1.46 9.33
N GLU A 230 13.76 2.59 8.86
CA GLU A 230 14.67 2.71 7.72
C GLU A 230 16.08 3.20 8.14
N GLY A 231 16.41 3.20 9.46
CA GLY A 231 17.73 3.52 10.02
C GLY A 231 18.86 2.63 9.49
N MET A 232 20.12 3.09 9.38
CA MET A 232 21.25 2.28 8.88
C MET A 232 21.54 1.08 9.79
N ALA A 233 22.15 0.02 9.25
CA ALA A 233 22.52 -1.17 10.04
C ALA A 233 23.42 -0.83 11.23
N GLU A 234 24.21 0.23 11.11
CA GLU A 234 25.07 0.78 12.13
C GLU A 234 24.31 1.40 13.31
N ASP A 235 23.08 1.87 13.06
CA ASP A 235 22.20 2.46 14.10
C ASP A 235 21.42 1.40 14.89
N THR A 236 21.43 0.15 14.47
CA THR A 236 20.70 -0.94 15.11
C THR A 236 21.64 -2.09 15.42
N LYS A 237 21.68 -2.55 16.67
CA LYS A 237 22.50 -3.72 17.07
C LYS A 237 22.06 -4.99 16.35
N THR A 238 20.83 -5.05 15.96
CA THR A 238 20.23 -6.13 15.16
C THR A 238 19.26 -5.53 14.16
N HIS A 239 19.07 -6.17 13.02
CA HIS A 239 18.07 -5.74 12.03
C HIS A 239 16.60 -5.86 12.51
N THR A 240 16.40 -6.25 13.77
CA THR A 240 15.07 -6.41 14.39
C THR A 240 14.71 -5.27 15.34
N GLN A 241 15.66 -4.38 15.67
CA GLN A 241 15.44 -3.24 16.57
C GLN A 241 15.22 -1.96 15.77
N HIS A 242 14.31 -1.11 16.25
CA HIS A 242 14.15 0.23 15.74
C HIS A 242 15.37 1.09 16.09
N CYS A 243 15.86 1.91 15.15
CA CYS A 243 16.99 2.80 15.40
C CYS A 243 16.63 4.00 16.28
N GLU A 244 15.35 4.27 16.47
CA GLU A 244 14.79 5.37 17.28
C GLU A 244 15.20 6.78 16.84
N LYS A 245 15.90 6.91 15.71
CA LYS A 245 16.46 8.17 15.20
C LYS A 245 15.91 8.57 13.83
N CYS A 246 15.55 7.60 12.99
CA CYS A 246 15.05 7.92 11.67
C CYS A 246 13.61 8.46 11.75
N TRP A 247 13.22 9.24 10.72
CA TRP A 247 11.87 9.79 10.62
C TRP A 247 10.76 8.77 10.85
N TRP A 248 10.92 7.57 10.32
CA TRP A 248 9.93 6.50 10.41
C TRP A 248 9.76 6.00 11.85
N CYS A 249 10.85 5.94 12.62
CA CYS A 249 10.80 5.63 14.04
C CYS A 249 10.15 6.78 14.82
N GLU A 250 10.55 8.03 14.55
CA GLU A 250 9.97 9.19 15.20
C GLU A 250 8.46 9.26 14.98
N GLU A 251 8.00 9.10 13.73
CA GLU A 251 6.58 9.10 13.40
C GLU A 251 5.83 7.93 14.05
N ARG A 252 6.46 6.75 14.12
CA ARG A 252 5.88 5.60 14.80
C ARG A 252 5.69 5.87 16.28
N PHE A 253 6.71 6.41 16.95
CA PHE A 253 6.64 6.77 18.37
C PHE A 253 5.64 7.90 18.61
N TRP A 254 5.65 8.94 17.80
CA TRP A 254 4.68 10.02 17.85
C TRP A 254 3.22 9.53 17.79
N ALA A 255 2.95 8.54 16.98
CA ALA A 255 1.60 8.02 16.81
C ALA A 255 1.20 7.01 17.88
N PHE A 256 2.08 6.06 18.23
CA PHE A 256 1.76 4.90 19.07
C PHE A 256 2.33 4.99 20.49
N GLY A 257 3.26 5.93 20.76
CA GLY A 257 3.96 6.06 22.04
C GLY A 257 4.94 4.93 22.33
N ARG A 258 5.17 4.04 21.34
CA ARG A 258 6.06 2.88 21.46
C ARG A 258 6.53 2.42 20.07
N TYR A 259 7.60 1.61 20.06
CA TYR A 259 8.13 1.03 18.81
C TYR A 259 7.59 -0.38 18.52
N ILE A 260 7.29 -1.15 19.58
CA ILE A 260 6.78 -2.53 19.54
C ILE A 260 5.61 -2.70 20.49
#